data_be3aea2773880e9fed7b67a62fbfaeff
#
_entry.id   be3aea2773880e9fed7b67a62fbfaeff
#
_cell.length_a   1.000
_cell.length_b   1.000
_cell.length_c   1.000
_cell.angle_alpha   90.00
_cell.angle_beta   90.00
_cell.angle_gamma   90.00
#
_symmetry.space_group_name_H-M   'P 1'
#
loop_
_entity.id
_entity.type
_entity.pdbx_description
1 polymer ?
#
loop_
_entity_poly.entity_id
_entity_poly.type
_entity_poly.pdbx_seq_one_letter_code
_entity_poly.pdbx_strand_id
1 'polypeptide(L)'
;MSEITNSQPQDASTIPNDTNLRLVTGYDGSPPAIRALDAATSLLRGRHGSIEVIYVAHVPSVDMMSADALVEVEKDFDEIEEELRTEAAAQLGNRGLTWHFHRRQGNIAAELIAAAVGIVADHPGDTGVIVVGSSSHASHRVLGSVAVGLARHCPVPLVIVP
;
A
#
# COMPACT_ATOMS: atom_id res chain seq x y z
N MET A 1 -32.12 44.78 34.39
CA MET A 1 -32.15 44.57 32.95
C MET A 1 -30.81 43.89 32.58
N SER A 2 -30.83 42.61 32.44
CA SER A 2 -29.61 41.84 32.09
C SER A 2 -29.79 41.38 30.65
N GLU A 3 -28.97 41.91 29.78
CA GLU A 3 -28.89 41.45 28.39
C GLU A 3 -28.16 40.12 28.35
N ILE A 4 -28.89 39.09 27.91
CA ILE A 4 -28.29 37.77 27.60
C ILE A 4 -27.78 37.86 26.17
N THR A 5 -26.47 38.06 26.03
CA THR A 5 -25.79 37.96 24.72
C THR A 5 -25.81 36.49 24.30
N ASN A 6 -26.64 36.16 23.34
CA ASN A 6 -26.70 34.87 22.70
C ASN A 6 -25.49 34.72 21.75
N SER A 7 -24.40 34.13 22.26
CA SER A 7 -23.29 33.68 21.41
C SER A 7 -23.72 32.43 20.68
N GLN A 8 -24.05 32.58 19.39
CA GLN A 8 -24.22 31.43 18.49
C GLN A 8 -22.93 30.61 18.47
N PRO A 9 -23.00 29.27 18.54
CA PRO A 9 -21.84 28.44 18.29
C PRO A 9 -21.42 28.61 16.84
N GLN A 10 -20.21 29.09 16.64
CA GLN A 10 -19.57 29.12 15.34
C GLN A 10 -19.52 27.68 14.79
N ASP A 11 -19.98 27.50 13.58
CA ASP A 11 -19.95 26.28 12.79
C ASP A 11 -18.58 25.61 12.87
N ALA A 12 -18.48 24.57 13.69
CA ALA A 12 -17.37 23.65 13.74
C ALA A 12 -17.60 22.52 12.72
N SER A 13 -17.81 22.86 11.46
CA SER A 13 -17.96 21.86 10.39
C SER A 13 -17.44 22.35 9.06
N THR A 14 -16.16 22.68 9.04
CA THR A 14 -15.40 22.58 7.80
C THR A 14 -14.10 21.86 8.13
N ILE A 15 -14.21 20.57 8.43
CA ILE A 15 -13.10 19.67 8.15
C ILE A 15 -13.05 19.67 6.61
N PRO A 16 -11.94 20.13 6.00
CA PRO A 16 -11.81 20.00 4.57
C PRO A 16 -11.91 18.51 4.24
N ASN A 17 -13.01 18.10 3.64
CA ASN A 17 -13.25 16.71 3.24
C ASN A 17 -12.46 16.39 1.95
N ASP A 18 -11.35 17.09 1.74
CA ASP A 18 -10.54 17.07 0.53
C ASP A 18 -9.17 16.40 0.75
N THR A 19 -9.07 15.61 1.80
CA THR A 19 -7.88 14.80 2.05
C THR A 19 -7.94 13.56 1.19
N ASN A 20 -7.05 13.46 0.20
CA ASN A 20 -6.95 12.26 -0.62
C ASN A 20 -6.39 11.10 0.18
N LEU A 21 -6.88 9.91 -0.13
CA LEU A 21 -6.41 8.67 0.48
C LEU A 21 -5.37 8.01 -0.42
N ARG A 22 -4.14 7.85 0.10
CA ARG A 22 -3.04 7.18 -0.61
C ARG A 22 -2.85 5.80 -0.01
N LEU A 23 -3.26 4.78 -0.73
CA LEU A 23 -3.17 3.38 -0.29
C LEU A 23 -1.93 2.73 -0.88
N VAL A 24 -1.08 2.17 -0.03
CA VAL A 24 0.09 1.40 -0.44
C VAL A 24 -0.18 -0.07 -0.13
N THR A 25 -0.12 -0.94 -1.13
CA THR A 25 -0.32 -2.37 -0.95
C THR A 25 0.84 -3.17 -1.51
N GLY A 26 1.36 -4.13 -0.73
CA GLY A 26 2.31 -5.13 -1.22
C GLY A 26 1.60 -6.16 -2.09
N TYR A 27 2.16 -6.50 -3.23
CA TYR A 27 1.56 -7.42 -4.18
C TYR A 27 2.59 -8.38 -4.78
N ASP A 28 2.33 -9.67 -4.62
CA ASP A 28 3.14 -10.77 -5.13
C ASP A 28 2.29 -11.86 -5.81
N GLY A 29 1.03 -11.54 -6.15
CA GLY A 29 0.09 -12.48 -6.75
C GLY A 29 -0.48 -13.52 -5.77
N SER A 30 -0.02 -13.56 -4.53
CA SER A 30 -0.51 -14.52 -3.54
C SER A 30 -1.96 -14.24 -3.11
N PRO A 31 -2.70 -15.25 -2.63
CA PRO A 31 -4.06 -15.03 -2.13
C PRO A 31 -4.19 -13.94 -1.06
N PRO A 32 -3.26 -13.80 -0.08
CA PRO A 32 -3.28 -12.68 0.85
C PRO A 32 -3.12 -11.31 0.16
N ALA A 33 -2.21 -11.20 -0.84
CA ALA A 33 -2.00 -9.96 -1.58
C ALA A 33 -3.23 -9.58 -2.42
N ILE A 34 -3.88 -10.56 -3.05
CA ILE A 34 -5.15 -10.37 -3.77
C ILE A 34 -6.23 -9.80 -2.85
N ARG A 35 -6.40 -10.39 -1.63
CA ARG A 35 -7.37 -9.88 -0.66
C ARG A 35 -7.02 -8.45 -0.19
N ALA A 36 -5.74 -8.16 -0.01
CA ALA A 36 -5.28 -6.81 0.37
C ALA A 36 -5.64 -5.77 -0.71
N LEU A 37 -5.44 -6.10 -1.98
CA LEU A 37 -5.76 -5.22 -3.10
C LEU A 37 -7.29 -5.00 -3.23
N ASP A 38 -8.10 -6.03 -3.00
CA ASP A 38 -9.57 -5.90 -2.94
C ASP A 38 -10.02 -5.00 -1.77
N ALA A 39 -9.39 -5.14 -0.61
CA ALA A 39 -9.66 -4.29 0.55
C ALA A 39 -9.25 -2.83 0.28
N ALA A 40 -8.08 -2.59 -0.32
CA ALA A 40 -7.64 -1.26 -0.74
C ALA A 40 -8.63 -0.62 -1.72
N THR A 41 -9.08 -1.39 -2.72
CA THR A 41 -10.12 -0.96 -3.66
C THR A 41 -11.41 -0.55 -2.94
N SER A 42 -11.81 -1.34 -1.95
CA SER A 42 -13.02 -1.08 -1.17
C SER A 42 -12.89 0.17 -0.29
N LEU A 43 -11.72 0.39 0.31
CA LEU A 43 -11.42 1.57 1.11
C LEU A 43 -11.41 2.87 0.29
N LEU A 44 -10.97 2.79 -0.98
CA LEU A 44 -10.93 3.96 -1.87
C LEU A 44 -12.30 4.28 -2.51
N ARG A 45 -13.25 3.36 -2.45
CA ARG A 45 -14.56 3.53 -3.09
C ARG A 45 -15.27 4.80 -2.59
N GLY A 46 -15.65 5.68 -3.53
CA GLY A 46 -16.32 6.95 -3.23
C GLY A 46 -15.42 8.00 -2.55
N ARG A 47 -14.10 7.82 -2.59
CA ARG A 47 -13.11 8.76 -2.09
C ARG A 47 -12.14 9.17 -3.19
N HIS A 48 -11.52 10.33 -3.03
CA HIS A 48 -10.41 10.74 -3.87
C HIS A 48 -9.10 10.13 -3.38
N GLY A 49 -8.22 9.76 -4.31
CA GLY A 49 -6.91 9.20 -3.96
C GLY A 49 -6.38 8.22 -5.00
N SER A 50 -5.39 7.43 -4.58
CA SER A 50 -4.74 6.42 -5.43
C SER A 50 -4.38 5.16 -4.67
N ILE A 51 -4.13 4.09 -5.44
CA ILE A 51 -3.57 2.83 -4.94
C ILE A 51 -2.19 2.65 -5.56
N GLU A 52 -1.18 2.56 -4.72
CA GLU A 52 0.19 2.25 -5.11
C GLU A 52 0.43 0.76 -4.86
N VAL A 53 0.48 -0.02 -5.91
CA VAL A 53 0.72 -1.47 -5.89
C VAL A 53 2.23 -1.69 -5.94
N ILE A 54 2.79 -2.27 -4.89
CA ILE A 54 4.24 -2.43 -4.74
C ILE A 54 4.61 -3.92 -4.81
N TYR A 55 5.35 -4.30 -5.83
CA TYR A 55 6.07 -5.55 -5.87
C TYR A 55 7.49 -5.35 -5.34
N VAL A 56 7.88 -6.12 -4.32
CA VAL A 56 9.23 -6.08 -3.77
C VAL A 56 9.97 -7.34 -4.19
N ALA A 57 10.89 -7.18 -5.15
CA ALA A 57 11.74 -8.26 -5.62
C ALA A 57 12.78 -8.62 -4.55
N HIS A 58 12.90 -9.92 -4.28
CA HIS A 58 13.97 -10.43 -3.43
C HIS A 58 15.19 -10.76 -4.29
N VAL A 59 16.22 -9.93 -4.20
CA VAL A 59 17.47 -10.18 -4.92
C VAL A 59 18.35 -11.11 -4.07
N PRO A 60 18.75 -12.27 -4.57
CA PRO A 60 19.79 -13.08 -3.91
C PRO A 60 21.08 -12.28 -3.78
N SER A 61 21.93 -12.62 -2.81
CA SER A 61 23.21 -11.94 -2.59
C SER A 61 24.04 -11.89 -3.88
N VAL A 62 24.20 -10.70 -4.44
CA VAL A 62 24.87 -10.45 -5.74
C VAL A 62 26.40 -10.60 -5.69
N ASP A 63 26.99 -10.68 -4.49
CA ASP A 63 28.44 -10.67 -4.28
C ASP A 63 29.20 -11.83 -4.96
N MET A 64 28.49 -12.86 -5.43
CA MET A 64 29.04 -14.04 -6.07
C MET A 64 28.50 -14.29 -7.48
N MET A 65 27.72 -13.37 -8.05
CA MET A 65 27.10 -13.56 -9.37
C MET A 65 27.99 -12.99 -10.49
N SER A 66 28.05 -13.71 -11.63
CA SER A 66 28.65 -13.18 -12.85
C SER A 66 27.79 -12.11 -13.49
N ALA A 67 28.39 -11.27 -14.34
CA ALA A 67 27.63 -10.23 -15.05
C ALA A 67 26.48 -10.82 -15.90
N ASP A 68 26.71 -11.98 -16.54
CA ASP A 68 25.68 -12.66 -17.34
C ASP A 68 24.54 -13.18 -16.47
N ALA A 69 24.83 -13.71 -15.27
CA ALA A 69 23.82 -14.16 -14.32
C ALA A 69 22.98 -12.98 -13.79
N LEU A 70 23.58 -11.81 -13.58
CA LEU A 70 22.85 -10.60 -13.19
C LEU A 70 21.85 -10.14 -14.27
N VAL A 71 22.25 -10.21 -15.54
CA VAL A 71 21.37 -9.87 -16.68
C VAL A 71 20.17 -10.84 -16.76
N GLU A 72 20.41 -12.13 -16.53
CA GLU A 72 19.35 -13.14 -16.53
C GLU A 72 18.37 -12.93 -15.38
N VAL A 73 18.87 -12.68 -14.17
CA VAL A 73 18.02 -12.36 -12.99
C VAL A 73 17.20 -11.09 -13.21
N GLU A 74 17.77 -10.05 -13.82
CA GLU A 74 17.01 -8.82 -14.09
C GLU A 74 15.90 -9.06 -15.12
N LYS A 75 16.16 -9.88 -16.13
CA LYS A 75 15.15 -10.28 -17.11
C LYS A 75 14.01 -11.07 -16.46
N ASP A 76 14.32 -12.00 -15.56
CA ASP A 76 13.32 -12.76 -14.82
C ASP A 76 12.43 -11.82 -13.96
N PHE A 77 13.02 -10.80 -13.34
CA PHE A 77 12.24 -9.80 -12.60
C PHE A 77 11.34 -8.95 -13.48
N ASP A 78 11.78 -8.61 -14.70
CA ASP A 78 10.97 -7.87 -15.67
C ASP A 78 9.76 -8.70 -16.12
N GLU A 79 9.94 -10.00 -16.35
CA GLU A 79 8.86 -10.92 -16.71
C GLU A 79 7.84 -11.07 -15.56
N ILE A 80 8.32 -11.26 -14.33
CA ILE A 80 7.47 -11.35 -13.13
C ILE A 80 6.72 -10.02 -12.91
N GLU A 81 7.39 -8.88 -13.05
CA GLU A 81 6.76 -7.57 -12.90
C GLU A 81 5.60 -7.39 -13.88
N GLU A 82 5.79 -7.75 -15.16
CA GLU A 82 4.75 -7.59 -16.18
C GLU A 82 3.56 -8.54 -15.94
N GLU A 83 3.82 -9.77 -15.48
CA GLU A 83 2.78 -10.72 -15.09
C GLU A 83 1.95 -10.18 -13.92
N LEU A 84 2.60 -9.78 -12.84
CA LEU A 84 1.94 -9.22 -11.65
C LEU A 84 1.20 -7.91 -11.94
N ARG A 85 1.75 -7.06 -12.79
CA ARG A 85 1.09 -5.83 -13.26
C ARG A 85 -0.19 -6.15 -14.01
N THR A 86 -0.15 -7.14 -14.88
CA THR A 86 -1.30 -7.61 -15.66
C THR A 86 -2.39 -8.19 -14.76
N GLU A 87 -2.01 -9.01 -13.77
CA GLU A 87 -2.94 -9.57 -12.79
C GLU A 87 -3.59 -8.48 -11.93
N ALA A 88 -2.79 -7.52 -11.41
CA ALA A 88 -3.31 -6.40 -10.66
C ALA A 88 -4.26 -5.53 -11.49
N ALA A 89 -3.93 -5.28 -12.75
CA ALA A 89 -4.78 -4.54 -13.69
C ALA A 89 -6.12 -5.26 -13.91
N ALA A 90 -6.10 -6.58 -14.08
CA ALA A 90 -7.31 -7.39 -14.24
C ALA A 90 -8.19 -7.35 -12.97
N GLN A 91 -7.57 -7.41 -11.77
CA GLN A 91 -8.26 -7.35 -10.50
C GLN A 91 -8.88 -5.97 -10.24
N LEU A 92 -8.15 -4.89 -10.51
CA LEU A 92 -8.63 -3.52 -10.35
C LEU A 92 -9.72 -3.17 -11.37
N GLY A 93 -9.62 -3.72 -12.58
CA GLY A 93 -10.60 -3.55 -13.65
C GLY A 93 -10.84 -2.08 -14.03
N ASN A 94 -11.94 -1.84 -14.74
CA ASN A 94 -12.33 -0.50 -15.23
C ASN A 94 -13.17 0.27 -14.18
N ARG A 95 -12.69 0.34 -12.95
CA ARG A 95 -13.45 0.93 -11.81
C ARG A 95 -13.26 2.44 -11.68
N GLY A 96 -12.54 3.08 -12.61
CA GLY A 96 -12.25 4.53 -12.56
C GLY A 96 -11.32 4.93 -11.41
N LEU A 97 -10.53 3.97 -10.89
CA LEU A 97 -9.57 4.21 -9.83
C LEU A 97 -8.22 4.65 -10.40
N THR A 98 -7.58 5.60 -9.75
CA THR A 98 -6.18 5.92 -10.03
C THR A 98 -5.31 4.92 -9.30
N TRP A 99 -4.43 4.25 -10.03
CA TRP A 99 -3.49 3.33 -9.44
C TRP A 99 -2.18 3.28 -10.23
N HIS A 100 -1.08 2.92 -9.54
CA HIS A 100 0.25 2.78 -10.12
C HIS A 100 0.88 1.48 -9.62
N PHE A 101 1.73 0.88 -10.47
CA PHE A 101 2.48 -0.31 -10.12
C PHE A 101 3.96 0.01 -10.07
N HIS A 102 4.63 -0.43 -9.00
CA HIS A 102 6.05 -0.16 -8.78
C HIS A 102 6.78 -1.44 -8.39
N ARG A 103 7.93 -1.69 -9.01
CA ARG A 103 8.91 -2.65 -8.53
C ARG A 103 9.88 -1.96 -7.58
N ARG A 104 10.16 -2.58 -6.46
CA ARG A 104 11.19 -2.21 -5.51
C ARG A 104 12.04 -3.42 -5.17
N GLN A 105 13.18 -3.23 -4.52
CA GLN A 105 14.09 -4.30 -4.11
C GLN A 105 14.48 -4.10 -2.66
N GLY A 106 14.50 -5.18 -1.87
CA GLY A 106 14.94 -5.12 -0.50
C GLY A 106 14.04 -5.85 0.50
N ASN A 107 13.97 -5.32 1.70
CA ASN A 107 13.08 -5.84 2.75
C ASN A 107 11.66 -5.34 2.52
N ILE A 108 10.70 -6.26 2.41
CA ILE A 108 9.31 -5.94 2.03
C ILE A 108 8.68 -4.91 2.97
N ALA A 109 8.79 -5.09 4.29
CA ALA A 109 8.20 -4.15 5.24
C ALA A 109 8.85 -2.76 5.15
N ALA A 110 10.18 -2.71 5.03
CA ALA A 110 10.91 -1.45 4.90
C ALA A 110 10.55 -0.70 3.61
N GLU A 111 10.43 -1.42 2.48
CA GLU A 111 10.09 -0.82 1.18
C GLU A 111 8.65 -0.30 1.15
N LEU A 112 7.69 -1.01 1.78
CA LEU A 112 6.31 -0.53 1.90
C LEU A 112 6.22 0.73 2.78
N ILE A 113 6.96 0.77 3.89
CA ILE A 113 7.04 1.95 4.75
C ILE A 113 7.65 3.13 3.98
N ALA A 114 8.78 2.91 3.29
CA ALA A 114 9.45 3.95 2.52
C ALA A 114 8.53 4.50 1.41
N ALA A 115 7.78 3.64 0.73
CA ALA A 115 6.79 4.05 -0.26
C ALA A 115 5.70 4.94 0.36
N ALA A 116 5.10 4.51 1.47
CA ALA A 116 4.02 5.25 2.12
C ALA A 116 4.49 6.61 2.66
N VAL A 117 5.67 6.64 3.28
CA VAL A 117 6.26 7.89 3.80
C VAL A 117 6.60 8.86 2.66
N GLY A 118 7.20 8.35 1.57
CA GLY A 118 7.53 9.16 0.40
C GLY A 118 6.28 9.77 -0.25
N ILE A 119 5.24 8.99 -0.45
CA ILE A 119 3.99 9.46 -1.07
C ILE A 119 3.32 10.56 -0.22
N VAL A 120 3.31 10.41 1.10
CA VAL A 120 2.75 11.44 2.00
C VAL A 120 3.62 12.70 2.00
N ALA A 121 4.94 12.56 1.91
CA ALA A 121 5.85 13.69 1.81
C ALA A 121 5.66 14.49 0.50
N ASP A 122 5.42 13.78 -0.61
CA ASP A 122 5.18 14.38 -1.93
C ASP A 122 3.77 15.01 -2.05
N HIS A 123 2.83 14.61 -1.20
CA HIS A 123 1.45 15.09 -1.19
C HIS A 123 1.04 15.57 0.21
N PRO A 124 1.56 16.74 0.65
CA PRO A 124 1.21 17.29 1.97
C PRO A 124 -0.30 17.47 2.14
N GLY A 125 -0.84 16.93 3.23
CA GLY A 125 -2.28 16.96 3.50
C GLY A 125 -3.02 15.67 3.12
N ASP A 126 -2.44 14.79 2.31
CA ASP A 126 -3.02 13.48 2.01
C ASP A 126 -2.77 12.48 3.16
N THR A 127 -3.65 11.49 3.27
CA THR A 127 -3.52 10.42 4.26
C THR A 127 -2.96 9.16 3.61
N GLY A 128 -1.76 8.75 4.04
CA GLY A 128 -1.16 7.47 3.64
C GLY A 128 -1.65 6.32 4.51
N VAL A 129 -1.94 5.17 3.91
CA VAL A 129 -2.32 3.94 4.61
C VAL A 129 -1.67 2.75 3.93
N ILE A 130 -1.05 1.87 4.70
CA ILE A 130 -0.55 0.59 4.18
C ILE A 130 -1.64 -0.48 4.35
N VAL A 131 -1.90 -1.25 3.29
CA VAL A 131 -2.85 -2.36 3.29
C VAL A 131 -2.12 -3.64 2.89
N VAL A 132 -2.11 -4.64 3.76
CA VAL A 132 -1.46 -5.93 3.50
C VAL A 132 -2.34 -7.10 3.91
N GLY A 133 -2.16 -8.23 3.24
CA GLY A 133 -2.81 -9.48 3.64
C GLY A 133 -2.08 -10.17 4.79
N SER A 134 -2.81 -10.91 5.61
CA SER A 134 -2.22 -11.84 6.55
C SER A 134 -1.91 -13.15 5.84
N SER A 135 -0.68 -13.66 5.96
CA SER A 135 -0.35 -15.00 5.50
C SER A 135 -0.90 -16.02 6.53
N SER A 136 -2.07 -16.59 6.25
CA SER A 136 -2.59 -17.69 7.04
C SER A 136 -2.09 -19.02 6.48
N HIS A 137 -1.02 -19.58 7.05
CA HIS A 137 -0.80 -21.01 6.94
C HIS A 137 -1.78 -21.72 7.90
N ALA A 138 -2.50 -22.64 7.38
CA ALA A 138 -3.75 -23.31 7.71
C ALA A 138 -4.04 -23.81 9.14
N SER A 139 -3.45 -23.37 10.23
CA SER A 139 -3.87 -23.84 11.56
C SER A 139 -3.77 -22.85 12.72
N HIS A 140 -3.05 -21.76 12.56
CA HIS A 140 -3.01 -20.72 13.59
C HIS A 140 -3.00 -19.34 12.91
N ARG A 141 -3.81 -18.41 13.41
CA ARG A 141 -3.85 -17.00 12.99
C ARG A 141 -2.53 -16.30 13.32
N VAL A 142 -1.44 -16.69 12.66
CA VAL A 142 -0.14 -16.09 12.82
C VAL A 142 0.00 -15.00 11.77
N LEU A 143 0.19 -13.77 12.20
CA LEU A 143 0.58 -12.68 11.32
C LEU A 143 1.89 -13.05 10.64
N GLY A 144 1.94 -12.94 9.31
CA GLY A 144 3.18 -13.16 8.55
C GLY A 144 4.29 -12.18 8.95
N SER A 145 5.53 -12.52 8.66
CA SER A 145 6.71 -11.71 9.01
C SER A 145 6.61 -10.26 8.52
N VAL A 146 6.03 -10.04 7.35
CA VAL A 146 5.79 -8.70 6.79
C VAL A 146 4.81 -7.90 7.64
N ALA A 147 3.66 -8.49 8.00
CA ALA A 147 2.65 -7.82 8.83
C ALA A 147 3.18 -7.51 10.23
N VAL A 148 3.98 -8.42 10.83
CA VAL A 148 4.65 -8.18 12.11
C VAL A 148 5.69 -7.07 12.01
N GLY A 149 6.49 -7.05 10.95
CA GLY A 149 7.49 -6.01 10.69
C GLY A 149 6.83 -4.63 10.53
N LEU A 150 5.76 -4.57 9.76
CA LEU A 150 4.96 -3.34 9.60
C LEU A 150 4.35 -2.88 10.91
N ALA A 151 3.69 -3.76 11.67
CA ALA A 151 3.03 -3.42 12.93
C ALA A 151 4.00 -2.82 13.97
N ARG A 152 5.28 -3.18 13.91
CA ARG A 152 6.32 -2.66 14.83
C ARG A 152 6.89 -1.32 14.42
N HIS A 153 6.96 -1.01 13.14
CA HIS A 153 7.77 0.11 12.63
C HIS A 153 7.00 1.08 11.74
N CYS A 154 5.73 0.80 11.41
CA CYS A 154 4.97 1.62 10.48
C CYS A 154 4.56 2.96 11.11
N PRO A 155 4.96 4.11 10.53
CA PRO A 155 4.61 5.43 11.04
C PRO A 155 3.26 5.93 10.50
N VAL A 156 2.64 5.20 9.58
CA VAL A 156 1.32 5.52 9.01
C VAL A 156 0.29 4.46 9.40
N PRO A 157 -1.01 4.72 9.31
CA PRO A 157 -2.04 3.71 9.52
C PRO A 157 -1.81 2.43 8.73
N LEU A 158 -2.04 1.29 9.37
CA LEU A 158 -1.84 -0.05 8.81
C LEU A 158 -3.15 -0.83 8.88
N VAL A 159 -3.55 -1.40 7.75
CA VAL A 159 -4.67 -2.34 7.63
C VAL A 159 -4.13 -3.73 7.30
N ILE A 160 -4.43 -4.70 8.13
CA ILE A 160 -4.08 -6.11 7.91
C ILE A 160 -5.36 -6.87 7.60
N VAL A 161 -5.41 -7.44 6.39
CA VAL A 161 -6.58 -8.16 5.87
C VAL A 161 -6.41 -9.65 6.13
N PRO A 162 -7.35 -10.30 6.83
CA PRO A 162 -7.29 -11.73 7.15
C PRO A 162 -7.34 -12.65 5.92
#